data_87d6774c9ae819c89f383de8115f5d58
#
_entry.id   87d6774c9ae819c89f383de8115f5d58
#
_cell.length_a   1.000
_cell.length_b   1.000
_cell.length_c   1.000
_cell.angle_alpha   90.00
_cell.angle_beta   90.00
_cell.angle_gamma   90.00
#
_symmetry.space_group_name_H-M   'P 1'
#
loop_
_entity.id
_entity.type
_entity.pdbx_description
1 polymer ?
#
loop_
_entity_poly.entity_id
_entity_poly.type
_entity_poly.pdbx_seq_one_letter_code
_entity_poly.pdbx_strand_id
1 'polypeptide(L)'
;MMFNKFICASAVLMMSALAYGCTSLPESSRTATIHDVKVEEKLSPSTIRVQPGDEVRWVNVRKLPVQVEVPTVTTDDLSCQRGFSNWMGSFREIGRIKPNETVALCFKKPAIINYSVRAETSLGGGMQVLPGTVEVGGR
;
A
#
# COMPACT_ATOMS: atom_id res chain seq x y z
N MET A 1 56.41 -2.81 59.58
CA MET A 1 55.06 -3.31 59.85
C MET A 1 54.39 -3.60 58.59
N MET A 2 54.12 -4.83 58.35
CA MET A 2 53.39 -5.39 57.21
C MET A 2 51.94 -5.13 57.37
N PHE A 3 51.29 -4.83 56.26
CA PHE A 3 49.83 -4.96 55.93
C PHE A 3 49.56 -3.92 54.91
N ASN A 4 49.10 -4.10 53.72
CA ASN A 4 48.37 -5.14 53.04
C ASN A 4 48.43 -4.85 51.54
N LYS A 5 49.17 -5.63 50.79
CA LYS A 5 49.19 -5.64 49.34
C LYS A 5 48.34 -6.81 48.85
N PHE A 6 47.06 -6.78 48.97
CA PHE A 6 46.17 -7.73 48.31
C PHE A 6 44.77 -7.17 48.37
N ILE A 7 44.34 -6.35 47.45
CA ILE A 7 42.96 -6.16 47.01
C ILE A 7 43.04 -5.17 45.83
N CYS A 8 43.42 -5.60 44.65
CA CYS A 8 43.17 -4.89 43.40
C CYS A 8 43.37 -5.83 42.20
N ALA A 9 42.77 -7.02 42.25
CA ALA A 9 42.85 -7.96 41.14
C ALA A 9 41.57 -8.75 40.89
N SER A 10 40.41 -8.13 41.08
CA SER A 10 39.12 -8.83 40.83
C SER A 10 37.99 -7.97 40.24
N ALA A 11 38.32 -6.86 39.61
CA ALA A 11 37.27 -5.97 39.05
C ALA A 11 37.39 -5.70 37.54
N VAL A 12 38.08 -6.52 36.75
CA VAL A 12 38.27 -6.29 35.30
C VAL A 12 37.68 -7.41 34.43
N LEU A 13 36.97 -8.36 34.99
CA LEU A 13 36.48 -9.53 34.21
C LEU A 13 34.96 -9.65 34.06
N MET A 14 34.23 -8.54 34.18
CA MET A 14 32.75 -8.54 33.96
C MET A 14 32.26 -7.45 33.03
N MET A 15 32.99 -7.11 31.97
CA MET A 15 32.54 -6.08 31.01
C MET A 15 32.72 -6.48 29.55
N SER A 16 32.58 -7.76 29.21
CA SER A 16 32.72 -8.24 27.83
C SER A 16 31.63 -9.20 27.36
N ALA A 17 30.37 -9.03 27.78
CA ALA A 17 29.26 -9.89 27.37
C ALA A 17 27.98 -9.14 26.96
N LEU A 18 28.08 -7.96 26.33
CA LEU A 18 26.91 -7.20 25.85
C LEU A 18 27.04 -6.76 24.39
N ALA A 19 27.64 -7.55 23.52
CA ALA A 19 27.77 -7.21 22.10
C ALA A 19 27.34 -8.34 21.15
N TYR A 20 26.31 -9.10 21.50
CA TYR A 20 25.69 -10.03 20.54
C TYR A 20 24.18 -9.84 20.53
N GLY A 21 23.73 -8.72 20.04
CA GLY A 21 22.32 -8.37 19.93
C GLY A 21 21.95 -7.63 18.65
N CYS A 22 22.72 -7.80 17.56
CA CYS A 22 22.21 -7.47 16.23
C CYS A 22 21.57 -8.73 15.65
N THR A 23 20.38 -9.06 16.13
CA THR A 23 19.48 -9.88 15.34
C THR A 23 19.15 -9.04 14.11
N SER A 24 19.69 -9.43 12.96
CA SER A 24 19.23 -8.95 11.68
C SER A 24 17.72 -9.14 11.68
N LEU A 25 16.95 -8.03 11.73
CA LEU A 25 15.54 -8.06 11.45
C LEU A 25 15.39 -8.73 10.08
N PRO A 26 14.47 -9.68 9.92
CA PRO A 26 14.20 -10.23 8.61
C PRO A 26 13.89 -9.04 7.69
N GLU A 27 14.75 -8.82 6.71
CA GLU A 27 14.46 -7.92 5.61
C GLU A 27 13.15 -8.42 5.00
N SER A 28 12.03 -7.84 5.42
CA SER A 28 10.84 -7.89 4.62
C SER A 28 11.17 -7.04 3.39
N SER A 29 11.77 -7.65 2.40
CA SER A 29 11.93 -7.06 1.09
C SER A 29 10.54 -6.90 0.49
N ARG A 30 9.83 -5.88 0.92
CA ARG A 30 8.69 -5.36 0.19
C ARG A 30 9.26 -4.61 -1.01
N THR A 31 9.58 -5.35 -2.04
CA THR A 31 9.84 -4.81 -3.37
C THR A 31 8.52 -4.53 -4.09
N ALA A 32 7.49 -4.13 -3.33
CA ALA A 32 6.21 -3.75 -3.91
C ALA A 32 6.40 -2.49 -4.75
N THR A 33 6.21 -2.62 -6.03
CA THR A 33 6.21 -1.48 -6.95
C THR A 33 4.86 -0.77 -6.86
N ILE A 34 4.90 0.56 -6.91
CA ILE A 34 3.68 1.39 -6.95
C ILE A 34 3.38 1.72 -8.40
N HIS A 35 2.17 1.42 -8.82
CA HIS A 35 1.68 1.68 -10.17
C HIS A 35 0.53 2.69 -10.10
N ASP A 36 0.72 3.85 -10.72
CA ASP A 36 -0.27 4.93 -10.73
C ASP A 36 -1.23 4.81 -11.92
N VAL A 37 -2.50 4.91 -11.63
CA VAL A 37 -3.57 5.15 -12.61
C VAL A 37 -4.08 6.57 -12.39
N LYS A 38 -3.78 7.47 -13.31
CA LYS A 38 -4.28 8.84 -13.25
C LYS A 38 -5.71 8.90 -13.75
N VAL A 39 -6.58 9.52 -12.96
CA VAL A 39 -7.98 9.79 -13.32
C VAL A 39 -8.08 11.21 -13.87
N GLU A 40 -8.16 11.30 -15.18
CA GLU A 40 -8.33 12.53 -15.95
C GLU A 40 -9.67 12.49 -16.70
N GLU A 41 -9.75 13.04 -17.92
CA GLU A 41 -10.87 12.80 -18.86
C GLU A 41 -10.96 11.31 -19.25
N LYS A 42 -9.83 10.60 -19.18
CA LYS A 42 -9.67 9.16 -19.39
C LYS A 42 -8.80 8.59 -18.26
N LEU A 43 -8.81 7.27 -18.11
CA LEU A 43 -7.84 6.58 -17.25
C LEU A 43 -6.50 6.45 -17.97
N SER A 44 -5.42 6.77 -17.29
CA SER A 44 -4.08 6.69 -17.84
C SER A 44 -3.14 5.93 -16.87
N PRO A 45 -2.80 4.66 -17.17
CA PRO A 45 -3.36 3.80 -18.20
C PRO A 45 -4.75 3.25 -17.83
N SER A 46 -5.55 2.79 -18.81
CA SER A 46 -6.84 2.12 -18.57
C SER A 46 -6.68 0.63 -18.24
N THR A 47 -5.61 0.02 -18.72
CA THR A 47 -5.20 -1.36 -18.37
C THR A 47 -3.80 -1.33 -17.79
N ILE A 48 -3.62 -1.94 -16.62
CA ILE A 48 -2.34 -1.98 -15.93
C ILE A 48 -2.00 -3.42 -15.55
N ARG A 49 -0.72 -3.77 -15.71
CA ARG A 49 -0.18 -5.08 -15.31
C ARG A 49 0.69 -4.94 -14.09
N VAL A 50 0.41 -5.73 -13.07
CA VAL A 50 1.10 -5.70 -11.79
C VAL A 50 1.41 -7.11 -11.30
N GLN A 51 2.34 -7.22 -10.36
CA GLN A 51 2.61 -8.49 -9.69
C GLN A 51 1.83 -8.58 -8.38
N PRO A 52 1.55 -9.81 -7.87
CA PRO A 52 1.00 -9.96 -6.53
C PRO A 52 1.85 -9.21 -5.49
N GLY A 53 1.19 -8.41 -4.65
CA GLY A 53 1.84 -7.56 -3.66
C GLY A 53 2.17 -6.14 -4.12
N ASP A 54 2.16 -5.86 -5.41
CA ASP A 54 2.30 -4.48 -5.92
C ASP A 54 1.10 -3.62 -5.53
N GLU A 55 1.35 -2.32 -5.37
CA GLU A 55 0.30 -1.33 -5.08
C GLU A 55 -0.23 -0.72 -6.37
N VAL A 56 -1.53 -0.86 -6.62
CA VAL A 56 -2.25 -0.07 -7.63
C VAL A 56 -2.85 1.15 -6.95
N ARG A 57 -2.47 2.32 -7.41
CA ARG A 57 -2.88 3.59 -6.82
C ARG A 57 -3.62 4.45 -7.84
N TRP A 58 -4.87 4.79 -7.56
CA TRP A 58 -5.65 5.73 -8.37
C TRP A 58 -5.42 7.14 -7.85
N VAL A 59 -5.03 8.05 -8.76
CA VAL A 59 -4.72 9.44 -8.46
C VAL A 59 -5.76 10.33 -9.13
N ASN A 60 -6.56 11.05 -8.36
CA ASN A 60 -7.51 12.01 -8.93
C ASN A 60 -6.80 13.34 -9.24
N VAL A 61 -6.54 13.57 -10.52
CA VAL A 61 -5.97 14.85 -11.01
C VAL A 61 -7.07 15.82 -11.53
N ARG A 62 -8.34 15.45 -11.36
CA ARG A 62 -9.49 16.30 -11.71
C ARG A 62 -9.77 17.30 -10.59
N LYS A 63 -10.57 18.32 -10.91
CA LYS A 63 -11.02 19.34 -9.94
C LYS A 63 -12.24 18.90 -9.12
N LEU A 64 -12.90 17.81 -9.51
CA LEU A 64 -14.09 17.25 -8.86
C LEU A 64 -13.78 15.89 -8.25
N PRO A 65 -14.48 15.47 -7.19
CA PRO A 65 -14.32 14.14 -6.62
C PRO A 65 -14.70 13.06 -7.62
N VAL A 66 -14.05 11.90 -7.49
CA VAL A 66 -14.35 10.69 -8.27
C VAL A 66 -14.56 9.50 -7.34
N GLN A 67 -15.17 8.44 -7.84
CA GLN A 67 -15.39 7.19 -7.13
C GLN A 67 -14.82 6.04 -7.95
N VAL A 68 -13.95 5.25 -7.33
CA VAL A 68 -13.43 4.00 -7.91
C VAL A 68 -14.27 2.85 -7.36
N GLU A 69 -14.83 2.04 -8.24
CA GLU A 69 -15.64 0.87 -7.89
C GLU A 69 -14.95 -0.41 -8.33
N VAL A 70 -14.78 -1.35 -7.39
CA VAL A 70 -14.13 -2.66 -7.57
C VAL A 70 -15.07 -3.80 -7.15
N PRO A 71 -16.16 -4.05 -7.89
CA PRO A 71 -17.30 -4.86 -7.42
C PRO A 71 -16.98 -6.35 -7.20
N THR A 72 -15.89 -6.85 -7.75
CA THR A 72 -15.52 -8.28 -7.65
C THR A 72 -14.42 -8.56 -6.63
N VAL A 73 -13.93 -7.52 -5.93
CA VAL A 73 -12.83 -7.63 -4.97
C VAL A 73 -13.38 -7.85 -3.57
N THR A 74 -12.78 -8.79 -2.85
CA THR A 74 -13.08 -9.07 -1.45
C THR A 74 -11.86 -8.81 -0.56
N THR A 75 -12.07 -8.75 0.75
CA THR A 75 -10.97 -8.57 1.72
C THR A 75 -9.91 -9.67 1.59
N ASP A 76 -10.30 -10.89 1.23
CA ASP A 76 -9.39 -12.03 1.10
C ASP A 76 -8.44 -11.91 -0.09
N ASP A 77 -8.78 -11.08 -1.06
CA ASP A 77 -7.96 -10.84 -2.25
C ASP A 77 -6.87 -9.78 -2.01
N LEU A 78 -6.96 -9.04 -0.90
CA LEU A 78 -6.17 -7.85 -0.64
C LEU A 78 -5.10 -8.05 0.44
N SER A 79 -3.92 -7.51 0.21
CA SER A 79 -2.86 -7.34 1.21
C SER A 79 -2.74 -5.90 1.73
N CYS A 80 -3.28 -4.94 1.00
CA CYS A 80 -3.46 -3.56 1.46
C CYS A 80 -4.74 -2.96 0.89
N GLN A 81 -5.31 -2.02 1.64
CA GLN A 81 -6.47 -1.24 1.22
C GLN A 81 -6.36 0.17 1.82
N ARG A 82 -6.28 1.17 0.97
CA ARG A 82 -6.22 2.57 1.40
C ARG A 82 -7.30 3.37 0.68
N GLY A 83 -8.21 3.96 1.47
CA GLY A 83 -9.34 4.71 0.93
C GLY A 83 -10.53 3.85 0.52
N PHE A 84 -10.46 2.52 0.71
CA PHE A 84 -11.53 1.55 0.49
C PHE A 84 -12.03 0.94 1.80
N SER A 85 -12.05 1.72 2.86
CA SER A 85 -12.49 1.26 4.17
C SER A 85 -13.60 2.13 4.71
N ASN A 86 -14.50 1.52 5.50
CA ASN A 86 -15.45 2.27 6.30
C ASN A 86 -14.77 2.82 7.57
N TRP A 87 -15.53 3.54 8.40
CA TRP A 87 -15.04 4.10 9.66
C TRP A 87 -14.56 3.05 10.68
N MET A 88 -14.99 1.79 10.54
CA MET A 88 -14.54 0.66 11.36
C MET A 88 -13.34 -0.10 10.77
N GLY A 89 -12.80 0.34 9.62
CA GLY A 89 -11.68 -0.30 8.94
C GLY A 89 -12.04 -1.48 8.05
N SER A 90 -13.34 -1.83 7.91
CA SER A 90 -13.77 -2.89 7.00
C SER A 90 -13.72 -2.42 5.54
N PHE A 91 -13.35 -3.34 4.65
CA PHE A 91 -13.27 -3.07 3.23
C PHE A 91 -14.63 -2.68 2.64
N ARG A 92 -14.58 -1.75 1.69
CA ARG A 92 -15.72 -1.32 0.85
C ARG A 92 -15.29 -1.33 -0.60
N GLU A 93 -16.19 -1.77 -1.48
CA GLU A 93 -15.96 -1.84 -2.93
C GLU A 93 -15.82 -0.47 -3.61
N ILE A 94 -16.10 0.61 -2.88
CA ILE A 94 -16.09 1.98 -3.40
C ILE A 94 -15.07 2.81 -2.63
N GLY A 95 -14.07 3.32 -3.35
CA GLY A 95 -13.12 4.33 -2.88
C GLY A 95 -13.48 5.72 -3.42
N ARG A 96 -13.67 6.69 -2.55
CA ARG A 96 -13.89 8.10 -2.93
C ARG A 96 -12.59 8.87 -2.89
N ILE A 97 -12.30 9.62 -3.95
CA ILE A 97 -11.07 10.38 -4.11
C ILE A 97 -11.40 11.85 -4.35
N LYS A 98 -11.06 12.71 -3.40
CA LYS A 98 -11.14 14.16 -3.60
C LYS A 98 -10.06 14.64 -4.58
N PRO A 99 -10.15 15.86 -5.11
CA PRO A 99 -9.10 16.42 -5.95
C PRO A 99 -7.72 16.32 -5.30
N ASN A 100 -6.73 15.84 -6.06
CA ASN A 100 -5.33 15.63 -5.63
C ASN A 100 -5.12 14.57 -4.52
N GLU A 101 -6.14 13.78 -4.20
CA GLU A 101 -6.02 12.64 -3.30
C GLU A 101 -5.85 11.32 -4.07
N THR A 102 -5.56 10.26 -3.34
CA THR A 102 -5.33 8.91 -3.86
C THR A 102 -6.03 7.85 -3.03
N VAL A 103 -6.43 6.76 -3.69
CA VAL A 103 -6.78 5.49 -3.03
C VAL A 103 -5.93 4.37 -3.62
N ALA A 104 -5.74 3.28 -2.90
CA ALA A 104 -4.87 2.19 -3.36
C ALA A 104 -5.32 0.82 -2.87
N LEU A 105 -5.00 -0.20 -3.68
CA LEU A 105 -5.18 -1.61 -3.35
C LEU A 105 -3.93 -2.40 -3.71
N CYS A 106 -3.62 -3.43 -2.91
CA CYS A 106 -2.61 -4.42 -3.22
C CYS A 106 -3.28 -5.80 -3.29
N PHE A 107 -3.08 -6.52 -4.39
CA PHE A 107 -3.71 -7.83 -4.60
C PHE A 107 -2.75 -8.96 -4.23
N LYS A 108 -3.25 -9.99 -3.53
CA LYS A 108 -2.44 -11.14 -3.07
C LYS A 108 -2.21 -12.19 -4.14
N LYS A 109 -3.14 -12.34 -5.08
CA LYS A 109 -3.21 -13.46 -6.02
C LYS A 109 -3.31 -12.99 -7.46
N PRO A 110 -2.84 -13.78 -8.42
CA PRO A 110 -3.11 -13.53 -9.84
C PRO A 110 -4.61 -13.49 -10.12
N ALA A 111 -5.05 -12.43 -10.79
CA ALA A 111 -6.45 -12.22 -11.15
C ALA A 111 -6.57 -11.13 -12.22
N ILE A 112 -7.71 -11.09 -12.90
CA ILE A 112 -8.10 -9.97 -13.76
C ILE A 112 -9.23 -9.24 -13.03
N ILE A 113 -8.95 -7.98 -12.66
CA ILE A 113 -9.86 -7.14 -11.91
C ILE A 113 -10.39 -6.06 -12.84
N ASN A 114 -11.67 -6.14 -13.16
CA ASN A 114 -12.35 -5.06 -13.87
C ASN A 114 -12.90 -4.08 -12.84
N TYR A 115 -12.66 -2.81 -13.07
CA TYR A 115 -13.13 -1.72 -12.22
C TYR A 115 -13.71 -0.59 -13.05
N SER A 116 -14.42 0.31 -12.43
CA SER A 116 -14.90 1.53 -13.06
C SER A 116 -14.64 2.75 -12.19
N VAL A 117 -14.44 3.89 -12.83
CA VAL A 117 -14.35 5.18 -12.16
C VAL A 117 -15.53 6.03 -12.57
N ARG A 118 -16.34 6.45 -11.60
CA ARG A 118 -17.42 7.41 -11.81
C ARG A 118 -16.90 8.82 -11.54
N ALA A 119 -17.06 9.67 -12.52
CA ALA A 119 -16.64 11.06 -12.47
C ALA A 119 -17.75 11.98 -12.94
N GLU A 120 -17.94 13.09 -12.25
CA GLU A 120 -18.85 14.13 -12.73
C GLU A 120 -18.27 14.81 -13.97
N THR A 121 -19.13 15.07 -14.97
CA THR A 121 -18.71 15.83 -16.15
C THR A 121 -18.69 17.32 -15.84
N SER A 122 -17.71 18.03 -16.37
CA SER A 122 -17.54 19.48 -16.18
C SER A 122 -18.67 20.32 -16.79
N LEU A 123 -19.48 19.72 -17.65
CA LEU A 123 -20.54 20.36 -18.40
C LEU A 123 -21.91 19.80 -17.97
N GLY A 124 -22.50 20.39 -16.93
CA GLY A 124 -23.92 20.25 -16.69
C GLY A 124 -24.42 19.01 -15.95
N GLY A 125 -23.65 18.46 -14.99
CA GLY A 125 -24.19 17.50 -14.02
C GLY A 125 -24.38 16.08 -14.53
N GLY A 126 -23.73 15.69 -15.62
CA GLY A 126 -23.70 14.31 -16.10
C GLY A 126 -22.65 13.47 -15.33
N MET A 127 -22.88 12.15 -15.27
CA MET A 127 -21.91 11.18 -14.76
C MET A 127 -21.24 10.46 -15.91
N GLN A 128 -19.92 10.45 -15.91
CA GLN A 128 -19.11 9.67 -16.83
C GLN A 128 -18.61 8.41 -16.10
N VAL A 129 -18.67 7.27 -16.76
CA VAL A 129 -18.11 6.01 -16.26
C VAL A 129 -16.91 5.63 -17.12
N LEU A 130 -15.74 5.51 -16.48
CA LEU A 130 -14.48 5.17 -17.12
C LEU A 130 -14.12 3.73 -16.72
N PRO A 131 -14.20 2.75 -17.65
CA PRO A 131 -13.81 1.37 -17.35
C PRO A 131 -12.30 1.22 -17.33
N GLY A 132 -11.79 0.37 -16.43
CA GLY A 132 -10.39 0.00 -16.34
C GLY A 132 -10.20 -1.44 -15.96
N THR A 133 -8.97 -1.94 -16.14
CA THR A 133 -8.59 -3.32 -15.84
C THR A 133 -7.23 -3.37 -15.14
N VAL A 134 -7.14 -4.15 -14.08
CA VAL A 134 -5.89 -4.52 -13.43
C VAL A 134 -5.64 -6.01 -13.71
N GLU A 135 -4.53 -6.32 -14.39
CA GLU A 135 -4.06 -7.68 -14.61
C GLU A 135 -2.98 -8.01 -13.57
N VAL A 136 -3.30 -8.84 -12.59
CA VAL A 136 -2.38 -9.24 -11.53
C VAL A 136 -1.70 -10.55 -11.90
N GLY A 137 -0.36 -10.58 -11.91
CA GLY A 137 0.42 -11.77 -12.20
C GLY A 137 0.38 -12.22 -13.66
N GLY A 138 -0.05 -11.38 -14.59
CA GLY A 138 0.04 -11.61 -16.03
C GLY A 138 1.51 -11.64 -16.50
N ARG A 139 1.87 -12.66 -17.28
CA ARG A 139 3.16 -12.74 -17.93
C ARG A 139 3.16 -11.94 -19.23
#